data_82cd9273f1521c724a0ae2c2b030215d
#
_entry.id   82cd9273f1521c724a0ae2c2b030215d
#
_cell.length_a   1.000
_cell.length_b   1.000
_cell.length_c   1.000
_cell.angle_alpha   90.00
_cell.angle_beta   90.00
_cell.angle_gamma   90.00
#
_symmetry.space_group_name_H-M   'P 1'
#
loop_
_entity.id
_entity.type
_entity.pdbx_description
1 polymer ?
#
loop_
_entity_poly.entity_id
_entity_poly.type
_entity_poly.pdbx_seq_one_letter_code
_entity_poly.pdbx_strand_id
1 'polypeptide(L)'
;MLEQLKKEGYTIEAVRNKGYRLLDSPDVLSKAEIESLVTTKWAGRQVVYYDETDSTNNQAKAAGEKGEVHGTLFVADRQTAGKGRRGRGWESPSGNSVSMTILLRPEIPPVKAPMLTLVMALAVADGIREALGVDAGIKWPNDIVMDGRKICGILTEMST
;
A
#
# COMPACT_ATOMS: atom_id res chain seq x y z
N MET A 1 -13.65 -23.10 -3.20
CA MET A 1 -13.41 -21.76 -3.79
C MET A 1 -14.61 -20.83 -3.66
N LEU A 2 -15.76 -21.04 -4.31
CA LEU A 2 -16.93 -20.14 -4.24
C LEU A 2 -17.48 -19.93 -2.81
N GLU A 3 -17.63 -21.03 -2.05
CA GLU A 3 -18.08 -20.95 -0.66
C GLU A 3 -17.10 -20.22 0.25
N GLN A 4 -15.81 -20.25 -0.07
CA GLN A 4 -14.79 -19.53 0.63
C GLN A 4 -14.92 -18.02 0.36
N LEU A 5 -15.04 -17.61 -0.91
CA LEU A 5 -15.27 -16.22 -1.29
C LEU A 5 -16.54 -15.64 -0.64
N LYS A 6 -17.64 -16.42 -0.60
CA LYS A 6 -18.85 -15.99 0.10
C LYS A 6 -18.65 -15.80 1.61
N LYS A 7 -17.84 -16.66 2.25
CA LYS A 7 -17.49 -16.51 3.67
C LYS A 7 -16.60 -15.27 3.93
N GLU A 8 -15.82 -14.90 2.93
CA GLU A 8 -14.97 -13.69 2.95
C GLU A 8 -15.76 -12.42 2.60
N GLY A 9 -17.09 -12.52 2.39
CA GLY A 9 -17.98 -11.39 2.18
C GLY A 9 -18.28 -11.04 0.73
N TYR A 10 -17.77 -11.80 -0.24
CA TYR A 10 -18.08 -11.57 -1.66
C TYR A 10 -19.50 -11.98 -1.99
N THR A 11 -20.24 -11.12 -2.69
CA THR A 11 -21.58 -11.43 -3.18
C THR A 11 -21.51 -12.00 -4.60
N ILE A 12 -21.78 -13.30 -4.72
CA ILE A 12 -21.64 -14.03 -5.98
C ILE A 12 -22.98 -14.66 -6.36
N GLU A 13 -23.43 -14.38 -7.57
CA GLU A 13 -24.64 -14.95 -8.19
C GLU A 13 -24.32 -16.02 -9.21
N ALA A 14 -25.06 -17.13 -9.20
CA ALA A 14 -25.01 -18.12 -10.26
C ALA A 14 -25.85 -17.66 -11.45
N VAL A 15 -25.28 -17.58 -12.64
CA VAL A 15 -25.96 -17.22 -13.87
C VAL A 15 -26.17 -18.47 -14.72
N ARG A 16 -27.44 -18.81 -14.99
CA ARG A 16 -27.82 -20.02 -15.72
C ARG A 16 -27.06 -20.12 -17.06
N ASN A 17 -26.38 -21.24 -17.29
CA ASN A 17 -25.57 -21.55 -18.47
C ASN A 17 -24.42 -20.55 -18.78
N LYS A 18 -24.05 -19.68 -17.85
CA LYS A 18 -22.98 -18.68 -18.04
C LYS A 18 -21.92 -18.69 -16.93
N GLY A 19 -22.15 -19.46 -15.85
CA GLY A 19 -21.23 -19.55 -14.73
C GLY A 19 -21.63 -18.67 -13.56
N TYR A 20 -20.73 -17.83 -13.08
CA TYR A 20 -20.93 -16.97 -11.89
C TYR A 20 -20.65 -15.53 -12.23
N ARG A 21 -21.36 -14.62 -11.56
CA ARG A 21 -21.13 -13.19 -11.62
C ARG A 21 -20.86 -12.66 -10.23
N LEU A 22 -19.77 -11.90 -10.09
CA LEU A 22 -19.50 -11.09 -8.89
C LEU A 22 -20.45 -9.90 -8.91
N LEU A 23 -21.26 -9.74 -7.87
CA LEU A 23 -22.18 -8.60 -7.71
C LEU A 23 -21.56 -7.52 -6.84
N ASP A 24 -20.85 -7.92 -5.78
CA ASP A 24 -20.27 -7.01 -4.81
C ASP A 24 -19.03 -7.65 -4.17
N SER A 25 -18.05 -6.84 -3.86
CA SER A 25 -16.84 -7.20 -3.13
C SER A 25 -16.80 -6.49 -1.77
N PRO A 26 -16.36 -7.18 -0.71
CA PRO A 26 -16.21 -6.52 0.60
C PRO A 26 -15.12 -5.46 0.55
N ASP A 27 -15.22 -4.45 1.41
CA ASP A 27 -14.16 -3.47 1.62
C ASP A 27 -13.06 -4.11 2.49
N VAL A 28 -12.21 -4.90 1.83
CA VAL A 28 -11.12 -5.63 2.49
C VAL A 28 -9.79 -5.35 1.80
N LEU A 29 -8.76 -5.18 2.60
CA LEU A 29 -7.40 -5.12 2.11
C LEU A 29 -6.85 -6.55 2.05
N SER A 30 -6.68 -7.09 0.84
CA SER A 30 -6.11 -8.42 0.64
C SER A 30 -5.14 -8.45 -0.53
N LYS A 31 -4.27 -9.47 -0.54
CA LYS A 31 -3.34 -9.67 -1.66
C LYS A 31 -4.07 -9.79 -2.99
N ALA A 32 -5.14 -10.57 -3.04
CA ALA A 32 -5.90 -10.84 -4.26
C ALA A 32 -6.56 -9.55 -4.81
N GLU A 33 -7.14 -8.73 -3.94
CA GLU A 33 -7.73 -7.44 -4.35
C GLU A 33 -6.66 -6.51 -4.92
N ILE A 34 -5.53 -6.36 -4.24
CA ILE A 34 -4.43 -5.52 -4.70
C ILE A 34 -3.92 -6.00 -6.07
N GLU A 35 -3.60 -7.30 -6.21
CA GLU A 35 -3.08 -7.87 -7.45
C GLU A 35 -4.07 -7.74 -8.62
N SER A 36 -5.38 -7.81 -8.35
CA SER A 36 -6.43 -7.67 -9.37
C SER A 36 -6.49 -6.25 -9.98
N LEU A 37 -6.08 -5.24 -9.23
CA LEU A 37 -6.14 -3.83 -9.62
C LEU A 37 -4.81 -3.28 -10.15
N VAL A 38 -3.68 -3.99 -9.94
CA VAL A 38 -2.37 -3.54 -10.38
C VAL A 38 -2.22 -3.62 -11.89
N THR A 39 -2.16 -2.46 -12.55
CA THR A 39 -1.93 -2.32 -14.00
C THR A 39 -0.56 -1.75 -14.35
N THR A 40 0.25 -1.44 -13.35
CA THR A 40 1.58 -0.86 -13.50
C THR A 40 2.56 -1.78 -14.26
N LYS A 41 3.64 -1.20 -14.80
CA LYS A 41 4.67 -1.98 -15.51
C LYS A 41 5.60 -2.73 -14.55
N TRP A 42 5.87 -2.19 -13.35
CA TRP A 42 6.88 -2.73 -12.43
C TRP A 42 6.48 -2.62 -10.94
N ALA A 43 5.95 -1.47 -10.49
CA ALA A 43 5.62 -1.26 -9.08
C ALA A 43 4.40 -2.09 -8.68
N GLY A 44 4.51 -2.83 -7.59
CA GLY A 44 3.40 -3.63 -7.05
C GLY A 44 3.03 -4.87 -7.87
N ARG A 45 3.86 -5.27 -8.86
CA ARG A 45 3.65 -6.54 -9.61
C ARG A 45 3.89 -7.77 -8.74
N GLN A 46 4.67 -7.61 -7.69
CA GLN A 46 4.84 -8.60 -6.63
C GLN A 46 4.33 -7.98 -5.33
N VAL A 47 3.40 -8.67 -4.68
CA VAL A 47 2.76 -8.22 -3.45
C VAL A 47 3.03 -9.23 -2.34
N VAL A 48 3.54 -8.73 -1.21
CA VAL A 48 3.67 -9.46 0.05
C VAL A 48 2.69 -8.84 1.02
N TYR A 49 1.69 -9.61 1.44
CA TYR A 49 0.61 -9.16 2.30
C TYR A 49 0.73 -9.78 3.70
N TYR A 50 0.40 -9.00 4.71
CA TYR A 50 0.33 -9.41 6.11
C TYR A 50 -0.99 -8.95 6.72
N ASP A 51 -1.70 -9.83 7.42
CA ASP A 51 -2.81 -9.42 8.29
C ASP A 51 -2.27 -8.54 9.42
N GLU A 52 -1.12 -8.93 10.00
CA GLU A 52 -0.40 -8.16 11.01
C GLU A 52 1.11 -8.30 10.84
N THR A 53 1.84 -7.20 11.01
CA THR A 53 3.31 -7.19 11.08
C THR A 53 3.80 -6.09 12.03
N ASP A 54 5.08 -6.07 12.35
CA ASP A 54 5.70 -4.98 13.09
C ASP A 54 5.69 -3.67 12.28
N SER A 55 6.25 -3.71 11.07
CA SER A 55 6.28 -2.58 10.13
C SER A 55 6.55 -3.07 8.72
N THR A 56 5.78 -2.59 7.75
CA THR A 56 6.02 -2.88 6.32
C THR A 56 7.40 -2.41 5.86
N ASN A 57 7.94 -1.33 6.43
CA ASN A 57 9.32 -0.89 6.17
C ASN A 57 10.36 -1.90 6.68
N ASN A 58 10.16 -2.48 7.87
CA ASN A 58 11.07 -3.51 8.39
C ASN A 58 11.04 -4.76 7.50
N GLN A 59 9.85 -5.18 7.07
CA GLN A 59 9.71 -6.34 6.19
C GLN A 59 10.37 -6.08 4.83
N ALA A 60 10.13 -4.91 4.23
CA ALA A 60 10.77 -4.53 2.97
C ALA A 60 12.30 -4.47 3.08
N LYS A 61 12.83 -3.92 4.19
CA LYS A 61 14.27 -3.88 4.45
C LYS A 61 14.85 -5.28 4.56
N ALA A 62 14.29 -6.14 5.40
CA ALA A 62 14.76 -7.51 5.59
C ALA A 62 14.69 -8.34 4.30
N ALA A 63 13.66 -8.16 3.48
CA ALA A 63 13.55 -8.80 2.18
C ALA A 63 14.56 -8.22 1.18
N GLY A 64 14.77 -6.92 1.18
CA GLY A 64 15.75 -6.24 0.35
C GLY A 64 17.18 -6.72 0.59
N GLU A 65 17.56 -6.97 1.85
CA GLU A 65 18.85 -7.56 2.24
C GLU A 65 19.02 -9.00 1.72
N LYS A 66 17.92 -9.72 1.50
CA LYS A 66 17.89 -11.08 0.92
C LYS A 66 17.78 -11.10 -0.60
N GLY A 67 17.82 -9.95 -1.25
CA GLY A 67 17.80 -9.86 -2.72
C GLY A 67 16.41 -9.70 -3.33
N GLU A 68 15.38 -9.36 -2.54
CA GLU A 68 14.04 -9.11 -3.07
C GLU A 68 14.06 -8.06 -4.18
N VAL A 69 13.18 -8.21 -5.17
CA VAL A 69 13.22 -7.45 -6.41
C VAL A 69 12.72 -6.01 -6.26
N HIS A 70 13.23 -5.14 -7.13
CA HIS A 70 12.76 -3.76 -7.27
C HIS A 70 11.26 -3.71 -7.57
N GLY A 71 10.53 -2.84 -6.87
CA GLY A 71 9.09 -2.65 -7.07
C GLY A 71 8.19 -3.58 -6.26
N THR A 72 8.74 -4.50 -5.47
CA THR A 72 7.92 -5.34 -4.56
C THR A 72 7.18 -4.46 -3.57
N LEU A 73 5.88 -4.69 -3.44
CA LEU A 73 4.97 -3.99 -2.54
C LEU A 73 4.72 -4.85 -1.29
N PHE A 74 5.05 -4.31 -0.13
CA PHE A 74 4.75 -4.90 1.18
C PHE A 74 3.54 -4.17 1.76
N VAL A 75 2.48 -4.90 2.07
CA VAL A 75 1.22 -4.33 2.58
C VAL A 75 0.84 -5.02 3.87
N ALA A 76 0.31 -4.26 4.81
CA ALA A 76 -0.26 -4.79 6.04
C ALA A 76 -1.59 -4.11 6.38
N ASP A 77 -2.55 -4.91 6.85
CA ASP A 77 -3.78 -4.39 7.43
C ASP A 77 -3.52 -3.73 8.79
N ARG A 78 -2.61 -4.32 9.60
CA ARG A 78 -2.20 -3.79 10.90
C ARG A 78 -0.69 -3.75 11.06
N GLN A 79 -0.18 -2.64 11.63
CA GLN A 79 1.21 -2.57 12.12
C GLN A 79 1.25 -2.42 13.64
N THR A 80 2.05 -3.27 14.31
CA THR A 80 2.23 -3.23 15.77
C THR A 80 3.34 -2.28 16.21
N ALA A 81 4.26 -1.93 15.28
CA ALA A 81 5.37 -1.03 15.51
C ALA A 81 5.58 -0.09 14.30
N GLY A 82 4.47 0.51 13.81
CA GLY A 82 4.51 1.47 12.72
C GLY A 82 5.42 2.65 13.03
N LYS A 83 6.15 3.14 12.01
CA LYS A 83 7.19 4.16 12.16
C LYS A 83 6.81 5.45 11.46
N GLY A 84 7.07 6.55 12.13
CA GLY A 84 7.07 7.90 11.57
C GLY A 84 8.48 8.51 11.58
N ARG A 85 8.62 9.69 11.00
CA ARG A 85 9.89 10.41 10.99
C ARG A 85 10.35 10.78 12.40
N ARG A 86 11.68 10.82 12.59
CA ARG A 86 12.35 11.19 13.85
C ARG A 86 11.98 10.27 15.01
N GLY A 87 11.78 8.96 14.73
CA GLY A 87 11.49 7.96 15.76
C GLY A 87 10.09 8.04 16.36
N ARG A 88 9.17 8.81 15.76
CA ARG A 88 7.76 8.82 16.23
C ARG A 88 7.08 7.51 15.85
N GLY A 89 6.20 7.02 16.71
CA GLY A 89 5.31 5.92 16.38
C GLY A 89 4.25 6.34 15.35
N TRP A 90 3.74 5.36 14.63
CA TRP A 90 2.61 5.49 13.74
C TRP A 90 1.58 4.41 14.06
N GLU A 91 0.38 4.81 14.43
CA GLU A 91 -0.70 3.87 14.72
C GLU A 91 -1.39 3.44 13.43
N SER A 92 -1.55 2.14 13.25
CA SER A 92 -2.16 1.50 12.09
C SER A 92 -3.12 0.41 12.53
N PRO A 93 -4.28 0.75 13.09
CA PRO A 93 -5.28 -0.24 13.46
C PRO A 93 -5.86 -0.92 12.22
N SER A 94 -6.23 -2.20 12.35
CA SER A 94 -6.88 -2.99 11.30
C SER A 94 -8.15 -2.32 10.76
N GLY A 95 -8.38 -2.42 9.46
CA GLY A 95 -9.59 -1.94 8.78
C GLY A 95 -9.72 -0.42 8.65
N ASN A 96 -8.73 0.37 9.09
CA ASN A 96 -8.83 1.84 9.09
C ASN A 96 -7.76 2.55 8.25
N SER A 97 -6.77 1.82 7.76
CA SER A 97 -5.68 2.42 7.00
C SER A 97 -4.99 1.41 6.09
N VAL A 98 -4.37 1.90 5.05
CA VAL A 98 -3.48 1.12 4.19
C VAL A 98 -2.05 1.40 4.61
N SER A 99 -1.39 0.40 5.20
CA SER A 99 0.04 0.44 5.50
C SER A 99 0.79 -0.27 4.40
N MET A 100 1.62 0.47 3.65
CA MET A 100 2.37 -0.14 2.54
C MET A 100 3.77 0.43 2.39
N THR A 101 4.67 -0.38 1.86
CA THR A 101 6.05 0.00 1.52
C THR A 101 6.42 -0.57 0.15
N ILE A 102 6.98 0.25 -0.71
CA ILE A 102 7.55 -0.18 -1.99
C ILE A 102 9.07 -0.28 -1.84
N LEU A 103 9.62 -1.46 -2.12
CA LEU A 103 11.07 -1.66 -2.17
C LEU A 103 11.64 -1.10 -3.46
N LEU A 104 12.53 -0.13 -3.32
CA LEU A 104 13.18 0.51 -4.47
C LEU A 104 14.68 0.19 -4.50
N ARG A 105 15.21 -0.01 -5.73
CA ARG A 105 16.64 -0.13 -6.03
C ARG A 105 16.99 0.88 -7.13
N PRO A 106 16.92 2.20 -6.81
CA PRO A 106 17.11 3.21 -7.84
C PRO A 106 18.60 3.42 -8.15
N GLU A 107 18.91 3.63 -9.42
CA GLU A 107 20.25 4.02 -9.89
C GLU A 107 20.44 5.54 -9.77
N ILE A 108 20.32 6.08 -8.56
CA ILE A 108 20.52 7.51 -8.27
C ILE A 108 21.55 7.70 -7.15
N PRO A 109 22.29 8.82 -7.14
CA PRO A 109 23.17 9.13 -6.03
C PRO A 109 22.39 9.21 -4.70
N PRO A 110 22.92 8.66 -3.59
CA PRO A 110 22.24 8.66 -2.28
C PRO A 110 21.76 10.03 -1.80
N VAL A 111 22.47 11.09 -2.14
CA VAL A 111 22.10 12.49 -1.82
C VAL A 111 20.75 12.89 -2.44
N LYS A 112 20.30 12.23 -3.49
CA LYS A 112 19.00 12.45 -4.15
C LYS A 112 17.87 11.59 -3.58
N ALA A 113 18.17 10.60 -2.73
CA ALA A 113 17.16 9.71 -2.16
C ALA A 113 16.00 10.45 -1.45
N PRO A 114 16.22 11.58 -0.73
CA PRO A 114 15.10 12.33 -0.14
C PRO A 114 14.06 12.84 -1.14
N MET A 115 14.41 12.99 -2.42
CA MET A 115 13.46 13.38 -3.47
C MET A 115 12.40 12.30 -3.73
N LEU A 116 12.71 11.02 -3.46
CA LEU A 116 11.74 9.93 -3.58
C LEU A 116 10.52 10.13 -2.66
N THR A 117 10.70 10.79 -1.52
CA THR A 117 9.57 11.15 -0.65
C THR A 117 8.59 12.08 -1.35
N LEU A 118 9.09 13.06 -2.11
CA LEU A 118 8.25 14.02 -2.85
C LEU A 118 7.57 13.35 -4.06
N VAL A 119 8.28 12.49 -4.76
CA VAL A 119 7.71 11.69 -5.86
C VAL A 119 6.58 10.81 -5.33
N MET A 120 6.79 10.14 -4.19
CA MET A 120 5.75 9.34 -3.56
C MET A 120 4.56 10.20 -3.09
N ALA A 121 4.83 11.40 -2.56
CA ALA A 121 3.75 12.31 -2.15
C ALA A 121 2.87 12.71 -3.33
N LEU A 122 3.46 13.00 -4.48
CA LEU A 122 2.72 13.29 -5.71
C LEU A 122 1.92 12.06 -6.17
N ALA A 123 2.55 10.90 -6.21
CA ALA A 123 1.88 9.65 -6.61
C ALA A 123 0.68 9.30 -5.72
N VAL A 124 0.80 9.51 -4.39
CA VAL A 124 -0.32 9.29 -3.45
C VAL A 124 -1.43 10.30 -3.67
N ALA A 125 -1.10 11.59 -3.84
CA ALA A 125 -2.11 12.63 -4.11
C ALA A 125 -2.85 12.39 -5.42
N ASP A 126 -2.14 12.00 -6.48
CA ASP A 126 -2.74 11.65 -7.77
C ASP A 126 -3.61 10.38 -7.67
N GLY A 127 -3.13 9.34 -6.97
CA GLY A 127 -3.91 8.13 -6.74
C GLY A 127 -5.20 8.37 -5.95
N ILE A 128 -5.16 9.23 -4.94
CA ILE A 128 -6.36 9.65 -4.19
C ILE A 128 -7.35 10.37 -5.12
N ARG A 129 -6.86 11.28 -5.95
CA ARG A 129 -7.70 11.99 -6.92
C ARG A 129 -8.34 11.04 -7.93
N GLU A 130 -7.56 10.11 -8.46
CA GLU A 130 -8.04 9.13 -9.44
C GLU A 130 -9.07 8.17 -8.84
N ALA A 131 -8.81 7.65 -7.63
CA ALA A 131 -9.67 6.65 -7.00
C ALA A 131 -10.94 7.23 -6.38
N LEU A 132 -10.85 8.43 -5.79
CA LEU A 132 -11.91 9.00 -4.96
C LEU A 132 -12.51 10.30 -5.52
N GLY A 133 -11.92 10.89 -6.56
CA GLY A 133 -12.37 12.17 -7.13
C GLY A 133 -12.16 13.36 -6.19
N VAL A 134 -11.29 13.25 -5.19
CA VAL A 134 -11.01 14.33 -4.22
C VAL A 134 -9.58 14.82 -4.33
N ASP A 135 -9.38 16.12 -4.12
CA ASP A 135 -8.06 16.71 -4.11
C ASP A 135 -7.43 16.64 -2.72
N ALA A 136 -6.24 16.05 -2.65
CA ALA A 136 -5.42 16.01 -1.44
C ALA A 136 -4.19 16.92 -1.61
N GLY A 137 -3.90 17.71 -0.59
CA GLY A 137 -2.76 18.62 -0.56
C GLY A 137 -1.50 17.93 -0.07
N ILE A 138 -0.33 18.35 -0.59
CA ILE A 138 0.96 17.90 -0.10
C ILE A 138 1.47 18.92 0.94
N LYS A 139 1.55 18.49 2.20
CA LYS A 139 2.23 19.25 3.27
C LYS A 139 3.67 18.80 3.33
N TRP A 140 4.54 19.64 2.78
CA TRP A 140 5.97 19.36 2.73
C TRP A 140 6.55 19.03 4.12
N PRO A 141 7.47 18.08 4.22
CA PRO A 141 8.08 17.35 3.10
C PRO A 141 7.48 15.94 2.81
N ASN A 142 6.55 15.46 3.64
CA ASN A 142 6.21 14.02 3.63
C ASN A 142 4.78 13.68 4.07
N ASP A 143 3.90 14.67 4.18
CA ASP A 143 2.54 14.45 4.63
C ASP A 143 1.54 14.78 3.51
N ILE A 144 0.48 13.98 3.42
CA ILE A 144 -0.69 14.29 2.61
C ILE A 144 -1.81 14.75 3.53
N VAL A 145 -2.46 15.83 3.15
CA VAL A 145 -3.51 16.46 3.95
C VAL A 145 -4.78 16.66 3.12
N MET A 146 -5.91 16.51 3.78
CA MET A 146 -7.24 16.81 3.24
C MET A 146 -8.03 17.52 4.33
N ASP A 147 -8.68 18.64 4.00
CA ASP A 147 -9.44 19.47 4.95
C ASP A 147 -8.64 19.84 6.22
N GLY A 148 -7.36 20.15 6.04
CA GLY A 148 -6.46 20.51 7.14
C GLY A 148 -6.01 19.33 8.03
N ARG A 149 -6.46 18.11 7.74
CA ARG A 149 -6.11 16.90 8.50
C ARG A 149 -5.11 16.06 7.73
N LYS A 150 -4.13 15.49 8.44
CA LYS A 150 -3.19 14.55 7.86
C LYS A 150 -3.87 13.20 7.61
N ILE A 151 -3.87 12.77 6.35
CA ILE A 151 -4.46 11.49 5.92
C ILE A 151 -3.39 10.46 5.52
N CYS A 152 -2.16 10.90 5.18
CA CYS A 152 -1.06 9.99 4.89
C CYS A 152 0.26 10.58 5.40
N GLY A 153 1.18 9.71 5.81
CA GLY A 153 2.57 10.04 6.13
C GLY A 153 3.51 9.14 5.35
N ILE A 154 4.52 9.73 4.73
CA ILE A 154 5.50 9.01 3.91
C ILE A 154 6.83 8.96 4.67
N LEU A 155 7.36 7.76 4.84
CA LEU A 155 8.66 7.51 5.44
C LEU A 155 9.57 6.80 4.42
N THR A 156 10.64 7.45 4.01
CA THR A 156 11.68 6.85 3.19
C THR A 156 12.84 6.47 4.10
N GLU A 157 13.20 5.20 4.07
CA GLU A 157 14.39 4.65 4.75
C GLU A 157 15.35 4.10 3.70
N MET A 158 16.64 4.26 3.92
CA MET A 158 17.68 3.76 3.03
C MET A 158 18.54 2.76 3.78
N SER A 159 18.81 1.63 3.14
CA SER A 159 19.79 0.64 3.55
C SER A 159 20.94 0.64 2.55
N THR A 160 22.17 0.64 3.03
CA THR A 160 23.41 0.59 2.23
C THR A 160 24.14 -0.71 2.50
#